data_d2b70a6fbb91122aa29569d5bef0d1d1
#
_entry.id   d2b70a6fbb91122aa29569d5bef0d1d1
#
_cell.length_a   1.000
_cell.length_b   1.000
_cell.length_c   1.000
_cell.angle_alpha   90.00
_cell.angle_beta   90.00
_cell.angle_gamma   90.00
#
_symmetry.space_group_name_H-M   'P 1'
#
loop_
_entity.id
_entity.type
_entity.pdbx_description
1 polymer ?
#
loop_
_entity_poly.entity_id
_entity_poly.type
_entity_poly.pdbx_seq_one_letter_code
_entity_poly.pdbx_strand_id
1 'polypeptide(L)'
;MARVPEMLREGADTYEQRNELYGDSYHNFGRVMIALFPRGMHFDSVEDYNRIGIIVQIVGKLGRYCEQFEKGGHDDSLLDLAVYSQMLRELDEEIRNRDEEIRNRDEEIRNRPGVPF
;
A
#
# COMPACT_ATOMS: atom_id res chain seq x y z
N MET A 1 1.63 35.74 -14.64
CA MET A 1 3.01 35.78 -14.14
C MET A 1 3.39 34.44 -13.51
N ALA A 2 4.54 33.93 -13.88
CA ALA A 2 4.96 32.61 -13.43
C ALA A 2 5.34 32.61 -11.95
N ARG A 3 4.68 31.79 -11.15
CA ARG A 3 4.96 31.61 -9.71
C ARG A 3 5.89 30.41 -9.41
N VAL A 4 6.35 29.74 -10.46
CA VAL A 4 7.14 28.50 -10.29
C VAL A 4 8.40 28.70 -9.45
N PRO A 5 9.22 29.78 -9.66
CA PRO A 5 10.40 29.98 -8.81
C PRO A 5 10.06 30.11 -7.33
N GLU A 6 8.99 30.82 -6.99
CA GLU A 6 8.54 30.98 -5.61
C GLU A 6 8.06 29.66 -5.02
N MET A 7 7.30 28.90 -5.81
CA MET A 7 6.80 27.57 -5.41
C MET A 7 7.96 26.59 -5.16
N LEU A 8 9.01 26.68 -5.97
CA LEU A 8 10.21 25.84 -5.77
C LEU A 8 10.96 26.22 -4.49
N ARG A 9 11.01 27.51 -4.15
CA ARG A 9 11.63 27.96 -2.90
C ARG A 9 10.83 27.49 -1.69
N GLU A 10 9.51 27.62 -1.75
CA GLU A 10 8.61 27.06 -0.71
C GLU A 10 8.81 25.55 -0.56
N GLY A 11 8.95 24.84 -1.69
CA GLY A 11 9.24 23.42 -1.70
C GLY A 11 10.56 23.07 -1.04
N ALA A 12 11.61 23.85 -1.30
CA ALA A 12 12.92 23.66 -0.67
C ALA A 12 12.84 23.82 0.84
N ASP A 13 12.16 24.87 1.31
CA ASP A 13 11.98 25.10 2.74
C ASP A 13 11.18 23.99 3.39
N THR A 14 10.13 23.52 2.73
CA THR A 14 9.31 22.40 3.20
C THR A 14 10.12 21.12 3.30
N TYR A 15 10.95 20.85 2.31
CA TYR A 15 11.84 19.67 2.32
C TYR A 15 12.80 19.71 3.50
N GLU A 16 13.44 20.85 3.76
CA GLU A 16 14.38 20.99 4.87
C GLU A 16 13.68 20.73 6.20
N GLN A 17 12.50 21.32 6.41
CA GLN A 17 11.74 21.15 7.65
C GLN A 17 11.33 19.68 7.86
N ARG A 18 10.85 19.03 6.82
CA ARG A 18 10.42 17.61 6.91
C ARG A 18 11.60 16.68 7.08
N ASN A 19 12.73 16.99 6.45
CA ASN A 19 13.93 16.17 6.57
C ASN A 19 14.48 16.18 8.00
N GLU A 20 14.37 17.31 8.71
CA GLU A 20 14.73 17.39 10.13
C GLU A 20 13.85 16.46 10.99
N LEU A 21 12.56 16.31 10.63
CA LEU A 21 11.60 15.51 11.37
C LEU A 21 11.64 14.03 10.99
N TYR A 22 11.75 13.73 9.70
CA TYR A 22 11.55 12.38 9.17
C TYR A 22 12.79 11.75 8.52
N GLY A 23 13.89 12.51 8.39
CA GLY A 23 15.13 12.04 7.78
C GLY A 23 14.98 11.69 6.30
N ASP A 24 15.86 10.84 5.81
CA ASP A 24 15.93 10.43 4.40
C ASP A 24 15.14 9.14 4.13
N SER A 25 13.95 9.01 4.72
CA SER A 25 13.13 7.80 4.61
C SER A 25 12.82 7.42 3.16
N TYR A 26 12.70 8.40 2.26
CA TYR A 26 12.45 8.14 0.84
C TYR A 26 13.61 7.40 0.14
N HIS A 27 14.83 7.46 0.66
CA HIS A 27 15.97 6.69 0.16
C HIS A 27 15.92 5.21 0.58
N ASN A 28 15.12 4.89 1.59
CA ASN A 28 15.03 3.55 2.15
C ASN A 28 13.82 2.76 1.63
N PHE A 29 12.88 3.42 1.00
CA PHE A 29 11.63 2.79 0.55
C PHE A 29 11.88 1.57 -0.34
N GLY A 30 12.75 1.71 -1.34
CA GLY A 30 13.06 0.62 -2.27
C GLY A 30 13.71 -0.57 -1.57
N ARG A 31 14.56 -0.33 -0.59
CA ARG A 31 15.20 -1.40 0.19
C ARG A 31 14.18 -2.17 1.01
N VAL A 32 13.23 -1.47 1.61
CA VAL A 32 12.12 -2.10 2.36
C VAL A 32 11.27 -2.94 1.41
N MET A 33 10.91 -2.40 0.26
CA MET A 33 10.06 -3.11 -0.69
C MET A 33 10.74 -4.38 -1.24
N ILE A 34 12.05 -4.33 -1.52
CA ILE A 34 12.79 -5.52 -1.94
C ILE A 34 12.81 -6.57 -0.83
N ALA A 35 12.95 -6.15 0.43
CA ALA A 35 12.93 -7.07 1.56
C ALA A 35 11.57 -7.76 1.73
N LEU A 36 10.48 -7.01 1.50
CA LEU A 36 9.11 -7.55 1.58
C LEU A 36 8.76 -8.42 0.37
N PHE A 37 9.25 -8.07 -0.81
CA PHE A 37 8.99 -8.76 -2.07
C PHE A 37 10.32 -9.16 -2.74
N PRO A 38 11.05 -10.14 -2.17
CA PRO A 38 12.40 -10.45 -2.66
C PRO A 38 12.45 -11.02 -4.08
N ARG A 39 11.30 -11.49 -4.59
CA ARG A 39 11.18 -12.00 -5.96
C ARG A 39 10.52 -11.00 -6.91
N GLY A 40 10.32 -9.77 -6.43
CA GLY A 40 9.54 -8.78 -7.16
C GLY A 40 8.06 -9.07 -7.12
N MET A 41 7.28 -8.24 -7.80
CA MET A 41 5.83 -8.36 -7.87
C MET A 41 5.37 -8.15 -9.30
N HIS A 42 4.33 -8.87 -9.66
CA HIS A 42 3.65 -8.69 -10.94
C HIS A 42 2.29 -8.05 -10.70
N PHE A 43 2.06 -6.89 -11.33
CA PHE A 43 0.82 -6.14 -11.18
C PHE A 43 0.13 -6.05 -12.54
N ASP A 44 -1.01 -6.72 -12.69
CA ASP A 44 -1.76 -6.73 -13.94
C ASP A 44 -3.27 -6.51 -13.74
N SER A 45 -3.70 -6.26 -12.52
CA SER A 45 -5.12 -6.06 -12.21
C SER A 45 -5.33 -4.82 -11.35
N VAL A 46 -6.55 -4.27 -11.38
CA VAL A 46 -6.96 -3.17 -10.51
C VAL A 46 -6.75 -3.55 -9.04
N GLU A 47 -7.12 -4.77 -8.68
CA GLU A 47 -7.00 -5.29 -7.32
C GLU A 47 -5.55 -5.33 -6.84
N ASP A 48 -4.62 -5.73 -7.69
CA ASP A 48 -3.20 -5.74 -7.35
C ASP A 48 -2.70 -4.34 -7.05
N TYR A 49 -3.07 -3.37 -7.89
CA TYR A 49 -2.68 -1.98 -7.68
C TYR A 49 -3.31 -1.39 -6.42
N ASN A 50 -4.57 -1.73 -6.13
CA ASN A 50 -5.23 -1.28 -4.90
C ASN A 50 -4.49 -1.81 -3.66
N ARG A 51 -4.11 -3.09 -3.66
CA ARG A 51 -3.40 -3.69 -2.54
C ARG A 51 -2.02 -3.08 -2.33
N ILE A 52 -1.24 -2.90 -3.41
CA ILE A 52 0.09 -2.30 -3.28
C ILE A 52 0.01 -0.85 -2.81
N GLY A 53 -1.03 -0.12 -3.22
CA GLY A 53 -1.26 1.24 -2.74
C GLY A 53 -1.42 1.30 -1.22
N ILE A 54 -2.15 0.37 -0.64
CA ILE A 54 -2.30 0.27 0.82
C ILE A 54 -0.99 -0.16 1.47
N ILE A 55 -0.26 -1.11 0.90
CA ILE A 55 1.04 -1.54 1.43
C ILE A 55 2.03 -0.37 1.48
N VAL A 56 2.05 0.46 0.44
CA VAL A 56 2.90 1.67 0.42
C VAL A 56 2.57 2.60 1.59
N GLN A 57 1.28 2.79 1.89
CA GLN A 57 0.87 3.60 3.04
C GLN A 57 1.30 2.97 4.36
N ILE A 58 1.17 1.66 4.50
CA ILE A 58 1.59 0.93 5.70
C ILE A 58 3.10 1.10 5.91
N VAL A 59 3.90 0.93 4.88
CA VAL A 59 5.35 1.11 4.95
C VAL A 59 5.70 2.53 5.37
N GLY A 60 5.03 3.54 4.82
CA GLY A 60 5.24 4.94 5.18
C GLY A 60 4.92 5.22 6.64
N LYS A 61 3.80 4.72 7.14
CA LYS A 61 3.40 4.92 8.55
C LYS A 61 4.31 4.18 9.51
N LEU A 62 4.73 2.97 9.15
CA LEU A 62 5.69 2.22 9.95
C LEU A 62 7.03 2.94 10.03
N GLY A 63 7.48 3.52 8.91
CA GLY A 63 8.70 4.34 8.88
C GLY A 63 8.63 5.53 9.82
N ARG A 64 7.50 6.25 9.83
CA ARG A 64 7.28 7.37 10.76
C ARG A 64 7.31 6.92 12.21
N TYR A 65 6.70 5.79 12.51
CA TYR A 65 6.75 5.23 13.86
C TYR A 65 8.19 4.94 14.27
N CYS A 66 8.97 4.30 13.39
CA CYS A 66 10.36 3.95 13.69
C CYS A 66 11.23 5.17 13.93
N GLU A 67 11.00 6.27 13.22
CA GLU A 67 11.71 7.53 13.44
C GLU A 67 11.42 8.12 14.82
N GLN A 68 10.25 7.86 15.37
CA GLN A 68 9.83 8.35 16.68
C GLN A 68 10.00 7.32 17.79
N PHE A 69 10.58 6.16 17.50
CA PHE A 69 10.68 5.02 18.42
C PHE A 69 11.33 5.41 19.76
N GLU A 70 12.47 6.09 19.71
CA GLU A 70 13.19 6.51 20.91
C GLU A 70 12.56 7.71 21.64
N LYS A 71 11.62 8.37 20.99
CA LYS A 71 10.90 9.53 21.54
C LYS A 71 9.54 9.18 22.10
N GLY A 72 9.26 7.88 22.29
CA GLY A 72 7.99 7.40 22.84
C GLY A 72 7.00 6.89 21.82
N GLY A 73 7.42 6.78 20.57
CA GLY A 73 6.56 6.30 19.49
C GLY A 73 5.74 7.40 18.81
N HIS A 74 4.77 7.01 18.02
CA HIS A 74 3.92 7.94 17.28
C HIS A 74 2.51 7.35 17.17
N ASP A 75 1.62 7.83 18.01
CA ASP A 75 0.27 7.30 18.17
C ASP A 75 -0.55 7.38 16.87
N ASP A 76 -0.50 8.53 16.19
CA ASP A 76 -1.24 8.72 14.94
C ASP A 76 -0.84 7.70 13.87
N SER A 77 0.44 7.36 13.78
CA SER A 77 0.91 6.34 12.85
C SER A 77 0.34 4.96 13.17
N LEU A 78 0.24 4.61 14.46
CA LEU A 78 -0.34 3.34 14.90
C LEU A 78 -1.84 3.27 14.60
N LEU A 79 -2.56 4.36 14.80
CA LEU A 79 -3.98 4.46 14.47
C LEU A 79 -4.18 4.28 12.96
N ASP A 80 -3.38 4.94 12.15
CA ASP A 80 -3.45 4.82 10.68
C ASP A 80 -3.10 3.39 10.23
N LEU A 81 -2.09 2.76 10.83
CA LEU A 81 -1.72 1.38 10.53
C LEU A 81 -2.89 0.42 10.81
N ALA A 82 -3.61 0.63 11.89
CA ALA A 82 -4.77 -0.19 12.23
C ALA A 82 -5.85 -0.10 11.15
N VAL A 83 -6.12 1.12 10.67
CA VAL A 83 -7.12 1.36 9.62
C VAL A 83 -6.66 0.75 8.29
N TYR A 84 -5.44 1.02 7.87
CA TYR A 84 -4.92 0.52 6.60
C TYR A 84 -4.85 -1.01 6.57
N SER A 85 -4.52 -1.65 7.70
CA SER A 85 -4.51 -3.12 7.75
C SER A 85 -5.89 -3.71 7.54
N GLN A 86 -6.95 -3.07 8.05
CA GLN A 86 -8.32 -3.52 7.81
C GLN A 86 -8.77 -3.28 6.37
N MET A 87 -8.35 -2.17 5.77
CA MET A 87 -8.60 -1.91 4.35
C MET A 87 -7.99 -3.00 3.47
N LEU A 88 -6.75 -3.39 3.76
CA LEU A 88 -6.07 -4.45 3.03
C LEU A 88 -6.78 -5.80 3.20
N ARG A 89 -7.22 -6.09 4.43
CA ARG A 89 -7.99 -7.30 4.73
C ARG A 89 -9.29 -7.36 3.92
N GLU A 90 -10.00 -6.23 3.80
CA GLU A 90 -11.22 -6.13 3.00
C GLU A 90 -10.92 -6.41 1.51
N LEU A 91 -9.86 -5.82 0.96
CA LEU A 91 -9.46 -6.05 -0.42
C LEU A 91 -9.14 -7.53 -0.68
N ASP A 92 -8.41 -8.17 0.23
CA ASP A 92 -8.10 -9.59 0.12
C ASP A 92 -9.35 -10.45 0.18
N GLU A 93 -10.29 -10.12 1.05
CA GLU A 93 -11.55 -10.83 1.20
C GLU A 93 -12.40 -10.73 -0.07
N GLU A 94 -12.49 -9.55 -0.67
CA GLU A 94 -13.19 -9.33 -1.94
C GLU A 94 -12.63 -10.19 -3.06
N ILE A 95 -11.31 -10.31 -3.15
CA ILE A 95 -10.64 -11.15 -4.15
C ILE A 95 -10.97 -12.62 -3.92
N ARG A 96 -10.88 -13.10 -2.69
CA ARG A 96 -11.21 -14.50 -2.36
C ARG A 96 -12.66 -14.84 -2.66
N ASN A 97 -13.59 -13.94 -2.32
CA ASN A 97 -15.03 -14.15 -2.57
C ASN A 97 -15.32 -14.19 -4.06
N ARG A 98 -14.71 -13.32 -4.84
CA ARG A 98 -14.86 -13.31 -6.29
C ARG A 98 -14.33 -14.60 -6.92
N ASP A 99 -13.15 -15.05 -6.51
CA ASP A 99 -12.53 -16.27 -7.04
C ASP A 99 -13.35 -17.51 -6.68
N GLU A 100 -13.89 -17.56 -5.47
CA GLU A 100 -14.79 -18.64 -5.04
C GLU A 100 -16.07 -18.64 -5.86
N GLU A 101 -16.67 -17.48 -6.09
CA GLU A 101 -17.89 -17.35 -6.91
C GLU A 101 -17.65 -17.84 -8.35
N ILE A 102 -16.50 -17.48 -8.94
CA ILE A 102 -16.14 -17.93 -10.29
C ILE A 102 -15.99 -19.46 -10.32
N ARG A 103 -15.31 -20.06 -9.34
CA ARG A 103 -15.15 -21.51 -9.25
C ARG A 103 -16.48 -22.20 -9.11
N ASN A 104 -17.37 -21.71 -8.27
CA ASN A 104 -18.70 -22.28 -8.05
C ASN A 104 -19.54 -22.22 -9.33
N ARG A 105 -19.45 -21.12 -10.07
CA ARG A 105 -20.13 -20.95 -11.35
C ARG A 105 -19.63 -21.93 -12.39
N ASP A 106 -18.32 -22.11 -12.52
CA ASP A 106 -17.71 -23.04 -13.46
C ASP A 106 -18.06 -24.48 -13.12
N GLU A 107 -18.07 -24.84 -11.84
CA GLU A 107 -18.47 -26.15 -11.36
C GLU A 107 -19.94 -26.43 -11.66
N GLU A 108 -20.82 -25.46 -11.43
CA GLU A 108 -22.24 -25.55 -11.75
C GLU A 108 -22.46 -25.80 -13.25
N ILE A 109 -21.74 -25.10 -14.12
CA ILE A 109 -21.82 -25.29 -15.56
C ILE A 109 -21.36 -26.69 -15.95
N ARG A 110 -20.26 -27.20 -15.38
CA ARG A 110 -19.76 -28.55 -15.66
C ARG A 110 -20.73 -29.63 -15.23
N ASN A 111 -21.45 -29.42 -14.14
CA ASN A 111 -22.38 -30.40 -13.58
C ASN A 111 -23.80 -30.26 -14.12
N ARG A 112 -24.03 -29.32 -15.05
CA ARG A 112 -25.36 -29.10 -15.61
C ARG A 112 -25.78 -30.27 -16.49
N PRO A 113 -26.96 -30.91 -16.22
CA PRO A 113 -27.45 -32.05 -17.03
C PRO A 113 -27.70 -31.64 -18.49
N GLY A 114 -27.31 -32.49 -19.40
CA GLY A 114 -27.63 -32.31 -20.82
C GLY A 114 -26.75 -31.32 -21.59
N VAL A 115 -25.66 -30.85 -21.00
CA VAL A 115 -24.68 -30.04 -21.71
C VAL A 115 -23.77 -30.95 -22.53
N PRO A 116 -23.79 -30.85 -23.87
CA PRO A 116 -22.92 -31.66 -24.71
C PRO A 116 -21.49 -31.11 -24.62
N PHE A 117 -20.54 -32.00 -24.58
CA PHE A 117 -19.12 -31.68 -24.61
C PHE A 117 -18.51 -32.04 -25.96
#